data_ff1b574e0cb5eb41a10cbb1e20688faa
#
_entry.id   ff1b574e0cb5eb41a10cbb1e20688faa
#
_cell.length_a   1.000
_cell.length_b   1.000
_cell.length_c   1.000
_cell.angle_alpha   90.00
_cell.angle_beta   90.00
_cell.angle_gamma   90.00
#
_symmetry.space_group_name_H-M   'P 1'
#
loop_
_entity.id
_entity.type
_entity.pdbx_description
1 polymer ?
#
loop_
_entity_poly.entity_id
_entity_poly.type
_entity_poly.pdbx_seq_one_letter_code
_entity_poly.pdbx_strand_id
1 'polypeptide(L)'
;MLAFGGQTALNCGVALYKEGILEKYNVKVLGTPVQAIMDTEDRELFVQKLNEINVKTIKSVAVENAEDARRAAKELGYPVIVRAAYALGGLGSGFCDNEQQLDVLVEKAFSFSPQVLVEKSLRGWKEVEYEVVRDRFDNCITVCNMENFDPLGIHTGESIVIAPSQTLTNKEYHKLRELAIRIIRHIGIVGECNVQYAFDPE
;
A
#
# COMPACT_ATOMS: atom_id res chain seq x y z
N MET A 1 -21.11 -4.59 -9.63
CA MET A 1 -20.15 -3.67 -8.99
C MET A 1 -19.33 -4.48 -8.02
N LEU A 2 -18.00 -4.47 -8.15
CA LEU A 2 -17.13 -5.31 -7.32
C LEU A 2 -16.72 -4.62 -6.00
N ALA A 3 -16.63 -3.29 -5.99
CA ALA A 3 -16.18 -2.51 -4.84
C ALA A 3 -17.11 -2.57 -3.59
N PHE A 4 -18.34 -3.10 -3.72
CA PHE A 4 -19.31 -3.13 -2.62
C PHE A 4 -19.35 -4.46 -1.84
N GLY A 5 -18.53 -5.42 -2.18
CA GLY A 5 -18.53 -6.74 -1.53
C GLY A 5 -17.22 -7.08 -0.80
N GLY A 6 -16.38 -6.09 -0.54
CA GLY A 6 -15.06 -6.28 0.08
C GLY A 6 -14.15 -7.22 -0.71
N GLN A 7 -13.11 -7.73 -0.07
CA GLN A 7 -12.08 -8.57 -0.70
C GLN A 7 -12.65 -9.80 -1.41
N THR A 8 -13.70 -10.39 -0.87
CA THR A 8 -14.36 -11.57 -1.48
C THR A 8 -14.93 -11.24 -2.87
N ALA A 9 -15.59 -10.09 -3.02
CA ALA A 9 -16.13 -9.68 -4.31
C ALA A 9 -15.04 -9.28 -5.30
N LEU A 10 -13.96 -8.64 -4.84
CA LEU A 10 -12.79 -8.31 -5.66
C LEU A 10 -12.14 -9.58 -6.20
N ASN A 11 -11.85 -10.56 -5.33
CA ASN A 11 -11.25 -11.83 -5.71
C ASN A 11 -12.14 -12.61 -6.70
N CYS A 12 -13.45 -12.66 -6.45
CA CYS A 12 -14.41 -13.29 -7.36
C CYS A 12 -14.43 -12.58 -8.73
N GLY A 13 -14.45 -11.26 -8.74
CA GLY A 13 -14.43 -10.48 -9.98
C GLY A 13 -13.17 -10.70 -10.81
N VAL A 14 -12.00 -10.75 -10.16
CA VAL A 14 -10.72 -11.06 -10.82
C VAL A 14 -10.73 -12.48 -11.38
N ALA A 15 -11.24 -13.48 -10.64
CA ALA A 15 -11.34 -14.84 -11.11
C ALA A 15 -12.26 -14.95 -12.34
N LEU A 16 -13.45 -14.36 -12.31
CA LEU A 16 -14.37 -14.31 -13.44
C LEU A 16 -13.79 -13.63 -14.69
N TYR A 17 -12.97 -12.60 -14.48
CA TYR A 17 -12.28 -11.92 -15.57
C TYR A 17 -11.20 -12.80 -16.19
N LYS A 18 -10.34 -13.43 -15.37
CA LYS A 18 -9.27 -14.31 -15.85
C LYS A 18 -9.81 -15.54 -16.61
N GLU A 19 -10.93 -16.08 -16.20
CA GLU A 19 -11.62 -17.19 -16.86
C GLU A 19 -12.41 -16.76 -18.12
N GLY A 20 -12.40 -15.48 -18.49
CA GLY A 20 -13.13 -14.95 -19.64
C GLY A 20 -14.66 -15.00 -19.51
N ILE A 21 -15.19 -15.25 -18.31
CA ILE A 21 -16.63 -15.41 -18.07
C ILE A 21 -17.37 -14.10 -18.28
N LEU A 22 -16.80 -12.98 -17.84
CA LEU A 22 -17.41 -11.66 -18.02
C LEU A 22 -17.59 -11.32 -19.49
N GLU A 23 -16.60 -11.59 -20.32
CA GLU A 23 -16.65 -11.37 -21.76
C GLU A 23 -17.65 -12.33 -22.45
N LYS A 24 -17.56 -13.63 -22.12
CA LYS A 24 -18.45 -14.69 -22.65
C LYS A 24 -19.93 -14.36 -22.49
N TYR A 25 -20.30 -13.76 -21.35
CA TYR A 25 -21.70 -13.41 -21.06
C TYR A 25 -22.01 -11.93 -21.24
N ASN A 26 -21.11 -11.17 -21.87
CA ASN A 26 -21.23 -9.72 -22.09
C ASN A 26 -21.58 -8.94 -20.81
N VAL A 27 -20.94 -9.29 -19.68
CA VAL A 27 -21.16 -8.64 -18.38
C VAL A 27 -20.23 -7.46 -18.24
N LYS A 28 -20.81 -6.25 -18.14
CA LYS A 28 -20.06 -5.03 -17.90
C LYS A 28 -19.82 -4.82 -16.40
N VAL A 29 -18.56 -4.67 -16.01
CA VAL A 29 -18.20 -4.24 -14.65
C VAL A 29 -18.46 -2.74 -14.51
N LEU A 30 -19.26 -2.38 -13.50
CA LEU A 30 -19.53 -0.99 -13.14
C LEU A 30 -18.57 -0.55 -12.02
N GLY A 31 -18.04 0.68 -12.12
CA GLY A 31 -17.05 1.21 -11.23
C GLY A 31 -15.63 0.91 -11.70
N THR A 32 -14.71 0.68 -10.78
CA THR A 32 -13.31 0.41 -11.07
C THR A 32 -13.12 -0.79 -11.98
N PRO A 33 -12.35 -0.66 -13.08
CA PRO A 33 -12.03 -1.77 -13.98
C PRO A 33 -11.28 -2.89 -13.26
N VAL A 34 -11.48 -4.14 -13.68
CA VAL A 34 -10.81 -5.30 -13.07
C VAL A 34 -9.29 -5.19 -13.17
N GLN A 35 -8.77 -4.63 -14.25
CA GLN A 35 -7.32 -4.40 -14.40
C GLN A 35 -6.78 -3.48 -13.31
N ALA A 36 -7.45 -2.36 -13.02
CA ALA A 36 -7.06 -1.45 -11.95
C ALA A 36 -7.10 -2.13 -10.55
N ILE A 37 -8.07 -3.04 -10.34
CA ILE A 37 -8.11 -3.86 -9.12
C ILE A 37 -6.87 -4.77 -9.05
N MET A 38 -6.53 -5.46 -10.13
CA MET A 38 -5.32 -6.32 -10.16
C MET A 38 -4.04 -5.52 -9.94
N ASP A 39 -3.94 -4.34 -10.54
CA ASP A 39 -2.75 -3.48 -10.41
C ASP A 39 -2.58 -2.93 -8.97
N THR A 40 -3.66 -2.80 -8.20
CA THR A 40 -3.62 -2.33 -6.81
C THR A 40 -3.50 -3.45 -5.77
N GLU A 41 -4.03 -4.63 -6.07
CA GLU A 41 -3.95 -5.80 -5.18
C GLU A 41 -2.57 -6.48 -5.24
N ASP A 42 -1.89 -6.41 -6.38
CA ASP A 42 -0.53 -6.89 -6.54
C ASP A 42 0.47 -5.78 -6.15
N ARG A 43 1.24 -6.05 -5.09
CA ARG A 43 2.18 -5.08 -4.54
C ARG A 43 3.27 -4.66 -5.54
N GLU A 44 3.75 -5.57 -6.34
CA GLU A 44 4.80 -5.30 -7.32
C GLU A 44 4.26 -4.46 -8.47
N LEU A 45 3.08 -4.82 -9.01
CA LEU A 45 2.40 -4.04 -10.03
C LEU A 45 2.05 -2.65 -9.53
N PHE A 46 1.58 -2.52 -8.28
CA PHE A 46 1.28 -1.23 -7.67
C PHE A 46 2.51 -0.33 -7.60
N VAL A 47 3.65 -0.85 -7.14
CA VAL A 47 4.92 -0.11 -7.11
C VAL A 47 5.36 0.29 -8.50
N GLN A 48 5.25 -0.58 -9.50
CA GLN A 48 5.56 -0.26 -10.90
C GLN A 48 4.68 0.87 -11.41
N LYS A 49 3.37 0.82 -11.18
CA LYS A 49 2.42 1.87 -11.55
C LYS A 49 2.76 3.22 -10.92
N LEU A 50 3.13 3.24 -9.65
CA LEU A 50 3.53 4.47 -8.97
C LEU A 50 4.87 5.02 -9.50
N ASN A 51 5.81 4.15 -9.87
CA ASN A 51 7.08 4.54 -10.48
C ASN A 51 6.88 5.19 -11.87
N GLU A 52 5.91 4.74 -12.68
CA GLU A 52 5.56 5.35 -13.98
C GLU A 52 5.25 6.86 -13.86
N ILE A 53 4.75 7.30 -12.72
CA ILE A 53 4.41 8.68 -12.43
C ILE A 53 5.35 9.35 -11.40
N ASN A 54 6.52 8.75 -11.15
CA ASN A 54 7.53 9.24 -10.20
C ASN A 54 6.98 9.46 -8.77
N VAL A 55 6.11 8.57 -8.31
CA VAL A 55 5.62 8.57 -6.92
C VAL A 55 6.49 7.64 -6.09
N LYS A 56 7.03 8.17 -5.00
CA LYS A 56 7.85 7.39 -4.08
C LYS A 56 7.01 6.40 -3.29
N THR A 57 7.49 5.17 -3.23
CA THR A 57 6.96 4.11 -2.37
C THR A 57 7.98 3.76 -1.28
N ILE A 58 7.54 2.97 -0.29
CA ILE A 58 8.46 2.43 0.72
C ILE A 58 9.47 1.54 -0.01
N LYS A 59 10.75 1.78 0.25
CA LYS A 59 11.81 0.92 -0.28
C LYS A 59 11.73 -0.45 0.35
N SER A 60 11.61 -1.47 -0.49
CA SER A 60 11.52 -2.88 -0.11
C SER A 60 12.46 -3.69 -0.99
N VAL A 61 13.16 -4.65 -0.40
CA VAL A 61 14.06 -5.57 -1.11
C VAL A 61 13.64 -6.99 -0.77
N ALA A 62 13.34 -7.78 -1.81
CA ALA A 62 13.09 -9.21 -1.66
C ALA A 62 14.42 -9.95 -1.60
N VAL A 63 14.56 -10.83 -0.62
CA VAL A 63 15.78 -11.60 -0.36
C VAL A 63 15.47 -13.08 -0.13
N GLU A 64 16.42 -13.96 -0.45
CA GLU A 64 16.27 -15.41 -0.34
C GLU A 64 17.28 -16.04 0.61
N ASN A 65 18.16 -15.23 1.21
CA ASN A 65 19.14 -15.67 2.21
C ASN A 65 19.47 -14.54 3.20
N ALA A 66 20.09 -14.91 4.32
CA ALA A 66 20.41 -13.99 5.40
C ALA A 66 21.49 -12.96 5.03
N GLU A 67 22.44 -13.30 4.15
CA GLU A 67 23.49 -12.38 3.71
C GLU A 67 22.93 -11.23 2.88
N ASP A 68 22.04 -11.53 1.95
CA ASP A 68 21.32 -10.53 1.17
C ASP A 68 20.42 -9.67 2.06
N ALA A 69 19.80 -10.25 3.09
CA ALA A 69 19.02 -9.49 4.07
C ALA A 69 19.87 -8.47 4.84
N ARG A 70 21.07 -8.84 5.29
CA ARG A 70 22.00 -7.89 5.94
C ARG A 70 22.44 -6.78 5.00
N ARG A 71 22.74 -7.11 3.74
CA ARG A 71 23.10 -6.13 2.72
C ARG A 71 21.97 -5.15 2.47
N ALA A 72 20.76 -5.66 2.25
CA ALA A 72 19.56 -4.84 2.06
C ALA A 72 19.29 -3.93 3.28
N ALA A 73 19.39 -4.44 4.49
CA ALA A 73 19.21 -3.66 5.71
C ALA A 73 20.25 -2.53 5.87
N LYS A 74 21.51 -2.79 5.48
CA LYS A 74 22.56 -1.76 5.49
C LYS A 74 22.29 -0.64 4.46
N GLU A 75 21.81 -1.00 3.28
CA GLU A 75 21.43 -0.01 2.24
C GLU A 75 20.21 0.81 2.61
N LEU A 76 19.20 0.18 3.22
CA LEU A 76 17.97 0.85 3.66
C LEU A 76 18.19 1.72 4.91
N GLY A 77 19.17 1.34 5.74
CA GLY A 77 19.42 1.95 7.05
C GLY A 77 18.41 1.51 8.11
N TYR A 78 18.89 1.16 9.28
CA TYR A 78 18.04 0.80 10.42
C TYR A 78 17.23 2.00 10.95
N PRO A 79 16.03 1.76 11.54
CA PRO A 79 15.36 0.49 11.67
C PRO A 79 14.77 -0.01 10.35
N VAL A 80 14.64 -1.35 10.21
CA VAL A 80 13.98 -2.01 9.09
C VAL A 80 12.83 -2.90 9.56
N ILE A 81 11.92 -3.24 8.65
CA ILE A 81 10.89 -4.23 8.86
C ILE A 81 11.24 -5.47 8.04
N VAL A 82 11.13 -6.63 8.67
CA VAL A 82 11.24 -7.93 8.01
C VAL A 82 9.86 -8.53 7.89
N ARG A 83 9.51 -9.08 6.72
CA ARG A 83 8.24 -9.79 6.48
C ARG A 83 8.48 -11.05 5.67
N ALA A 84 7.94 -12.19 6.12
CA ALA A 84 7.86 -13.38 5.30
C ALA A 84 6.88 -13.13 4.13
N ALA A 85 7.32 -13.30 2.89
CA ALA A 85 6.59 -12.86 1.70
C ALA A 85 5.21 -13.53 1.53
N TYR A 86 5.06 -14.77 2.02
CA TYR A 86 3.85 -15.57 1.83
C TYR A 86 3.20 -16.01 3.14
N ALA A 87 3.59 -15.44 4.29
CA ALA A 87 3.03 -15.81 5.59
C ALA A 87 1.75 -15.04 5.89
N LEU A 88 0.71 -15.77 6.26
CA LEU A 88 -0.56 -15.20 6.73
C LEU A 88 -0.43 -14.76 8.21
N GLY A 89 -1.14 -13.69 8.58
CA GLY A 89 -1.25 -13.26 9.96
C GLY A 89 0.02 -12.67 10.59
N GLY A 90 0.98 -12.17 9.76
CA GLY A 90 2.18 -11.52 10.27
C GLY A 90 3.23 -12.45 10.90
N LEU A 91 3.09 -13.78 10.75
CA LEU A 91 4.07 -14.76 11.22
C LEU A 91 5.43 -14.51 10.55
N GLY A 92 6.49 -14.45 11.35
CA GLY A 92 7.84 -14.16 10.85
C GLY A 92 8.05 -12.69 10.44
N SER A 93 7.18 -11.76 10.86
CA SER A 93 7.33 -10.33 10.61
C SER A 93 7.70 -9.59 11.89
N GLY A 94 8.42 -8.48 11.75
CA GLY A 94 8.77 -7.64 12.89
C GLY A 94 9.74 -6.50 12.54
N PHE A 95 10.02 -5.69 13.53
CA PHE A 95 10.97 -4.58 13.43
C PHE A 95 12.36 -5.02 13.89
N CYS A 96 13.37 -4.49 13.24
CA CYS A 96 14.78 -4.70 13.59
C CYS A 96 15.46 -3.33 13.69
N ASP A 97 15.95 -3.00 14.87
CA ASP A 97 16.69 -1.76 15.13
C ASP A 97 18.20 -1.91 14.86
N ASN A 98 18.67 -3.14 14.70
CA ASN A 98 20.08 -3.48 14.48
C ASN A 98 20.24 -4.84 13.79
N GLU A 99 21.50 -5.16 13.40
CA GLU A 99 21.84 -6.40 12.68
C GLU A 99 21.57 -7.67 13.51
N GLN A 100 21.74 -7.63 14.84
CA GLN A 100 21.51 -8.78 15.70
C GLN A 100 20.02 -9.18 15.74
N GLN A 101 19.14 -8.19 15.85
CA GLN A 101 17.68 -8.42 15.77
C GLN A 101 17.28 -8.90 14.38
N LEU A 102 17.91 -8.35 13.33
CA LEU A 102 17.68 -8.77 11.96
C LEU A 102 17.99 -10.27 11.78
N ASP A 103 19.15 -10.74 12.23
CA ASP A 103 19.56 -12.13 12.06
C ASP A 103 18.57 -13.09 12.69
N VAL A 104 18.16 -12.83 13.93
CA VAL A 104 17.17 -13.67 14.63
C VAL A 104 15.82 -13.70 13.90
N LEU A 105 15.36 -12.54 13.43
CA LEU A 105 14.06 -12.44 12.79
C LEU A 105 14.06 -13.03 11.38
N VAL A 106 15.14 -12.83 10.63
CA VAL A 106 15.32 -13.37 9.28
C VAL A 106 15.38 -14.90 9.30
N GLU A 107 16.09 -15.50 10.24
CA GLU A 107 16.12 -16.96 10.43
C GLU A 107 14.72 -17.50 10.69
N LYS A 108 13.97 -16.84 11.57
CA LYS A 108 12.57 -17.19 11.83
C LYS A 108 11.68 -16.99 10.60
N ALA A 109 11.83 -15.90 9.86
CA ALA A 109 11.05 -15.61 8.68
C ALA A 109 11.25 -16.65 7.56
N PHE A 110 12.49 -17.09 7.34
CA PHE A 110 12.80 -18.15 6.38
C PHE A 110 12.25 -19.54 6.77
N SER A 111 11.90 -19.77 8.02
CA SER A 111 11.19 -21.00 8.41
C SER A 111 9.73 -21.03 7.92
N PHE A 112 9.15 -19.88 7.57
CA PHE A 112 7.77 -19.75 7.08
C PHE A 112 7.68 -19.50 5.58
N SER A 113 8.73 -18.95 4.95
CA SER A 113 8.72 -18.55 3.55
C SER A 113 10.12 -18.64 2.94
N PRO A 114 10.25 -19.14 1.69
CA PRO A 114 11.53 -19.14 1.00
C PRO A 114 12.02 -17.73 0.62
N GLN A 115 11.13 -16.74 0.64
CA GLN A 115 11.44 -15.35 0.34
C GLN A 115 11.00 -14.44 1.48
N VAL A 116 11.85 -13.48 1.79
CA VAL A 116 11.65 -12.49 2.85
C VAL A 116 11.78 -11.08 2.27
N LEU A 117 10.93 -10.17 2.70
CA LEU A 117 11.00 -8.76 2.36
C LEU A 117 11.70 -7.99 3.49
N VAL A 118 12.72 -7.22 3.13
CA VAL A 118 13.37 -6.25 4.04
C VAL A 118 12.96 -4.86 3.57
N GLU A 119 12.31 -4.11 4.45
CA GLU A 119 11.69 -2.82 4.13
C GLU A 119 12.21 -1.72 5.05
N LYS A 120 12.32 -0.50 4.54
CA LYS A 120 12.60 0.66 5.37
C LYS A 120 11.47 0.82 6.40
N SER A 121 11.82 0.90 7.67
CA SER A 121 10.84 1.25 8.70
C SER A 121 10.49 2.73 8.62
N LEU A 122 9.21 3.03 8.64
CA LEU A 122 8.66 4.38 8.72
C LEU A 122 8.07 4.66 10.10
N ARG A 123 8.54 3.93 11.13
CA ARG A 123 8.10 4.13 12.51
C ARG A 123 8.33 5.58 12.93
N GLY A 124 7.28 6.20 13.48
CA GLY A 124 7.31 7.60 13.89
C GLY A 124 6.90 8.59 12.80
N TRP A 125 6.73 8.14 11.55
CA TRP A 125 6.17 8.97 10.50
C TRP A 125 4.67 9.15 10.72
N LYS A 126 4.12 10.26 10.21
CA LYS A 126 2.68 10.52 10.24
C LYS A 126 1.98 9.71 9.17
N GLU A 127 0.81 9.22 9.48
CA GLU A 127 -0.13 8.67 8.51
C GLU A 127 -1.15 9.73 8.14
N VAL A 128 -1.22 10.05 6.85
CA VAL A 128 -2.15 11.03 6.29
C VAL A 128 -2.94 10.36 5.18
N GLU A 129 -4.23 10.54 5.17
CA GLU A 129 -5.13 9.88 4.24
C GLU A 129 -5.96 10.90 3.45
N TYR A 130 -6.30 10.53 2.22
CA TYR A 130 -7.20 11.28 1.36
C TYR A 130 -8.27 10.36 0.82
N GLU A 131 -9.53 10.70 1.07
CA GLU A 131 -10.67 10.08 0.40
C GLU A 131 -10.90 10.78 -0.94
N VAL A 132 -10.80 9.99 -2.01
CA VAL A 132 -10.89 10.47 -3.39
C VAL A 132 -12.06 9.80 -4.08
N VAL A 133 -12.88 10.58 -4.78
CA VAL A 133 -13.94 10.08 -5.64
C VAL A 133 -13.69 10.50 -7.06
N ARG A 134 -13.72 9.55 -7.98
CA ARG A 134 -13.59 9.81 -9.42
C ARG A 134 -14.67 9.08 -10.20
N ASP A 135 -15.31 9.79 -11.12
CA ASP A 135 -16.26 9.17 -12.05
C ASP A 135 -15.57 8.70 -13.36
N ARG A 136 -16.36 8.05 -14.22
CA ARG A 136 -15.86 7.58 -15.53
C ARG A 136 -15.57 8.69 -16.54
N PHE A 137 -15.98 9.92 -16.27
CA PHE A 137 -15.77 11.09 -17.12
C PHE A 137 -14.57 11.93 -16.64
N ASP A 138 -13.81 11.41 -15.69
CA ASP A 138 -12.63 12.04 -15.07
C ASP A 138 -12.94 13.24 -14.17
N ASN A 139 -14.18 13.41 -13.73
CA ASN A 139 -14.45 14.30 -12.62
C ASN A 139 -13.87 13.66 -11.35
N CYS A 140 -12.88 14.32 -10.75
CA CYS A 140 -12.11 13.78 -9.63
C CYS A 140 -12.01 14.81 -8.51
N ILE A 141 -12.46 14.44 -7.32
CA ILE A 141 -12.43 15.29 -6.13
C ILE A 141 -11.81 14.54 -4.95
N THR A 142 -11.16 15.28 -4.07
CA THR A 142 -10.86 14.81 -2.71
C THR A 142 -12.02 15.21 -1.81
N VAL A 143 -12.69 14.24 -1.21
CA VAL A 143 -13.84 14.46 -0.31
C VAL A 143 -13.39 15.05 1.00
N CYS A 144 -12.36 14.44 1.59
CA CYS A 144 -11.71 14.92 2.80
C CYS A 144 -10.26 14.45 2.84
N ASN A 145 -9.49 15.03 3.74
CA ASN A 145 -8.23 14.47 4.21
C ASN A 145 -8.31 14.22 5.70
N MET A 146 -7.51 13.28 6.16
CA MET A 146 -7.47 12.81 7.55
C MET A 146 -6.02 12.60 7.97
N GLU A 147 -5.77 12.68 9.25
CA GLU A 147 -4.50 12.24 9.85
C GLU A 147 -4.77 11.30 11.03
N ASN A 148 -3.92 10.29 11.18
CA ASN A 148 -3.95 9.41 12.32
C ASN A 148 -3.19 10.06 13.47
N PHE A 149 -3.80 10.09 14.65
CA PHE A 149 -3.18 10.61 15.87
C PHE A 149 -2.01 9.71 16.31
N ASP A 150 -2.20 8.42 16.15
CA ASP A 150 -1.19 7.42 16.48
C ASP A 150 -0.13 7.34 15.38
N PRO A 151 1.15 7.08 15.72
CA PRO A 151 2.22 6.96 14.75
C PRO A 151 2.01 5.75 13.83
N LEU A 152 2.57 5.84 12.64
CA LEU A 152 2.53 4.79 11.62
C LEU A 152 3.01 3.43 12.17
N GLY A 153 2.21 2.38 11.92
CA GLY A 153 2.45 1.02 12.44
C GLY A 153 1.34 0.50 13.37
N ILE A 154 0.41 1.37 13.78
CA ILE A 154 -0.84 0.98 14.43
C ILE A 154 -1.90 0.81 13.33
N HIS A 155 -2.72 -0.24 13.44
CA HIS A 155 -3.76 -0.48 12.43
C HIS A 155 -4.75 0.69 12.38
N THR A 156 -5.05 1.20 11.19
CA THR A 156 -5.91 2.38 10.98
C THR A 156 -7.27 2.24 11.69
N GLY A 157 -7.85 1.05 11.71
CA GLY A 157 -9.12 0.77 12.40
C GLY A 157 -9.05 0.85 13.94
N GLU A 158 -7.86 0.94 14.52
CA GLU A 158 -7.60 1.04 15.97
C GLU A 158 -7.03 2.40 16.36
N SER A 159 -6.72 3.26 15.39
CA SER A 159 -6.17 4.59 15.58
C SER A 159 -7.26 5.65 15.69
N ILE A 160 -6.98 6.73 16.42
CA ILE A 160 -7.82 7.93 16.42
C ILE A 160 -7.53 8.71 15.15
N VAL A 161 -8.57 8.94 14.35
CA VAL A 161 -8.50 9.67 13.10
C VAL A 161 -9.08 11.07 13.27
N ILE A 162 -8.36 12.09 12.82
CA ILE A 162 -8.77 13.49 12.87
C ILE A 162 -9.05 13.97 11.43
N ALA A 163 -10.26 14.42 11.19
CA ALA A 163 -10.69 14.99 9.90
C ALA A 163 -11.28 16.40 10.09
N PRO A 164 -10.83 17.42 9.35
CA PRO A 164 -9.66 17.41 8.46
C PRO A 164 -8.34 17.35 9.24
N SER A 165 -7.23 17.00 8.56
CA SER A 165 -5.90 17.02 9.18
C SER A 165 -5.57 18.40 9.74
N GLN A 166 -4.93 18.43 10.92
CA GLN A 166 -4.64 19.66 11.66
C GLN A 166 -3.17 20.08 11.61
N THR A 167 -2.29 19.14 11.27
CA THR A 167 -0.83 19.34 11.38
C THR A 167 -0.12 19.55 10.04
N LEU A 168 -0.84 19.50 8.92
CA LEU A 168 -0.28 19.81 7.61
C LEU A 168 -0.27 21.32 7.34
N THR A 169 0.83 21.80 6.79
CA THR A 169 0.85 23.15 6.19
C THR A 169 -0.02 23.17 4.92
N ASN A 170 -0.46 24.36 4.51
CA ASN A 170 -1.24 24.52 3.28
C ASN A 170 -0.49 23.95 2.03
N LYS A 171 0.82 24.10 1.98
CA LYS A 171 1.67 23.58 0.89
C LYS A 171 1.68 22.04 0.86
N GLU A 172 1.81 21.41 2.01
CA GLU A 172 1.80 19.95 2.14
C GLU A 172 0.42 19.38 1.81
N TYR A 173 -0.63 20.00 2.35
CA TYR A 173 -2.01 19.63 2.03
C TYR A 173 -2.25 19.60 0.52
N HIS A 174 -1.94 20.68 -0.18
CA HIS A 174 -2.16 20.74 -1.64
C HIS A 174 -1.27 19.77 -2.41
N LYS A 175 -0.01 19.61 -2.00
CA LYS A 175 0.91 18.65 -2.63
C LYS A 175 0.39 17.21 -2.54
N LEU A 176 -0.06 16.80 -1.35
CA LEU A 176 -0.58 15.43 -1.14
C LEU A 176 -1.92 15.25 -1.87
N ARG A 177 -2.79 16.27 -1.86
CA ARG A 177 -4.05 16.28 -2.61
C ARG A 177 -3.84 16.08 -4.11
N GLU A 178 -2.94 16.85 -4.72
CA GLU A 178 -2.60 16.73 -6.14
C GLU A 178 -2.02 15.35 -6.46
N LEU A 179 -1.20 14.85 -5.57
CA LEU A 179 -0.62 13.51 -5.70
C LEU A 179 -1.71 12.43 -5.65
N ALA A 180 -2.66 12.51 -4.71
CA ALA A 180 -3.79 11.59 -4.62
C ALA A 180 -4.60 11.55 -5.92
N ILE A 181 -4.98 12.71 -6.43
CA ILE A 181 -5.72 12.83 -7.71
C ILE A 181 -4.93 12.22 -8.86
N ARG A 182 -3.62 12.49 -8.93
CA ARG A 182 -2.73 11.95 -9.98
C ARG A 182 -2.63 10.43 -9.92
N ILE A 183 -2.50 9.85 -8.72
CA ILE A 183 -2.46 8.40 -8.51
C ILE A 183 -3.77 7.76 -8.98
N ILE A 184 -4.91 8.26 -8.51
CA ILE A 184 -6.22 7.72 -8.82
C ILE A 184 -6.52 7.75 -10.33
N ARG A 185 -6.13 8.83 -11.01
CA ARG A 185 -6.24 8.95 -12.47
C ARG A 185 -5.34 7.97 -13.19
N HIS A 186 -4.09 7.84 -12.75
CA HIS A 186 -3.10 6.98 -13.40
C HIS A 186 -3.48 5.51 -13.31
N ILE A 187 -3.91 5.06 -12.14
CA ILE A 187 -4.37 3.67 -11.93
C ILE A 187 -5.70 3.41 -12.66
N GLY A 188 -6.51 4.45 -12.88
CA GLY A 188 -7.79 4.33 -13.55
C GLY A 188 -8.92 3.92 -12.61
N ILE A 189 -8.84 4.27 -11.34
CA ILE A 189 -9.92 4.05 -10.37
C ILE A 189 -11.18 4.80 -10.79
N VAL A 190 -12.33 4.16 -10.65
CA VAL A 190 -13.66 4.74 -10.86
C VAL A 190 -14.53 4.39 -9.66
N GLY A 191 -14.89 5.39 -8.90
CA GLY A 191 -15.58 5.28 -7.64
C GLY A 191 -14.79 5.95 -6.52
N GLU A 192 -14.98 5.49 -5.32
CA GLU A 192 -14.28 5.93 -4.12
C GLU A 192 -12.99 5.14 -3.95
N CYS A 193 -11.95 5.79 -3.43
CA CYS A 193 -10.68 5.17 -3.07
C CYS A 193 -9.96 5.99 -2.01
N ASN A 194 -9.49 5.30 -0.98
CA ASN A 194 -8.59 5.86 0.02
C ASN A 194 -7.14 5.83 -0.46
N VAL A 195 -6.41 6.94 -0.29
CA VAL A 195 -4.97 7.04 -0.55
C VAL A 195 -4.26 7.38 0.74
N GLN A 196 -3.42 6.47 1.23
CA GLN A 196 -2.66 6.61 2.47
C GLN A 196 -1.22 7.00 2.18
N TYR A 197 -0.72 7.95 2.94
CA TYR A 197 0.65 8.44 2.87
C TYR A 197 1.37 8.23 4.18
N ALA A 198 2.60 7.75 4.09
CA ALA A 198 3.57 7.96 5.14
C ALA A 198 4.26 9.31 4.92
N PHE A 199 4.11 10.22 5.84
CA PHE A 199 4.63 11.58 5.76
C PHE A 199 5.74 11.78 6.78
N ASP A 200 6.94 12.16 6.28
CA ASP A 200 8.10 12.44 7.12
C ASP A 200 7.83 13.72 7.93
N PRO A 201 7.92 13.66 9.27
CA PRO A 201 7.68 14.84 10.10
C PRO A 201 8.86 15.84 10.11
N GLU A 202 10.05 15.47 9.58
CA GLU A 202 11.27 16.30 9.55
C GLU A 202 11.42 17.16 8.30
#